data_3806237d5ccaf9d7c4d8a5289b9b3b9d
#
_entry.id   3806237d5ccaf9d7c4d8a5289b9b3b9d
#
_cell.length_a   1.000
_cell.length_b   1.000
_cell.length_c   1.000
_cell.angle_alpha   90.00
_cell.angle_beta   90.00
_cell.angle_gamma   90.00
#
_symmetry.space_group_name_H-M   'P 1'
#
loop_
_entity.id
_entity.type
_entity.pdbx_description
1 polymer ?
#
loop_
_entity_poly.entity_id
_entity_poly.type
_entity_poly.pdbx_seq_one_letter_code
_entity_poly.pdbx_strand_id
1 'polypeptide(L)'
;GDILLTNISQYLLRIQQMKGYLAGYFGGDHFFMCIPDDDQLINLIYKTIRSYIGIHSQNEGFLPIIGIYSIPDDHPDVATMCNNAQLAGSDIKGNFNKRISYFTDEIINQLEKEQQMIHDVTVGLENKEFTFYLQPKCNSETGAIVSMEALSRWISPVRGFVAPGEFIPFLENNGMITSLDTYIWDAVCQTLSYWK
;
A
#
# COMPACT_ATOMS: atom_id res chain seq x y z
N GLY A 1 17.73 -3.83 16.46
CA GLY A 1 16.33 -4.33 16.40
C GLY A 1 15.88 -4.87 17.75
N ASP A 2 16.55 -5.90 18.27
CA ASP A 2 16.06 -6.68 19.41
C ASP A 2 15.90 -5.90 20.73
N ILE A 3 16.79 -4.97 21.03
CA ILE A 3 16.71 -4.14 22.25
C ILE A 3 15.44 -3.26 22.21
N LEU A 4 15.11 -2.67 21.06
CA LEU A 4 13.93 -1.84 20.90
C LEU A 4 12.66 -2.66 21.08
N LEU A 5 12.56 -3.81 20.41
CA LEU A 5 11.42 -4.72 20.52
C LEU A 5 11.24 -5.22 21.96
N THR A 6 12.36 -5.52 22.65
CA THR A 6 12.33 -5.91 24.07
C THR A 6 11.77 -4.78 24.95
N ASN A 7 12.20 -3.54 24.73
CA ASN A 7 11.69 -2.40 25.50
C ASN A 7 10.21 -2.12 25.25
N ILE A 8 9.75 -2.23 24.00
CA ILE A 8 8.33 -2.12 23.66
C ILE A 8 7.54 -3.26 24.36
N SER A 9 8.01 -4.49 24.26
CA SER A 9 7.38 -5.63 24.94
C SER A 9 7.23 -5.41 26.45
N GLN A 10 8.29 -4.95 27.11
CA GLN A 10 8.25 -4.67 28.55
C GLN A 10 7.28 -3.55 28.91
N TYR A 11 7.19 -2.51 28.07
CA TYR A 11 6.22 -1.45 28.25
C TYR A 11 4.77 -1.98 28.15
N LEU A 12 4.48 -2.76 27.11
CA LEU A 12 3.15 -3.34 26.90
C LEU A 12 2.77 -4.30 28.05
N LEU A 13 3.70 -5.13 28.52
CA LEU A 13 3.49 -6.01 29.67
C LEU A 13 3.19 -5.24 30.96
N ARG A 14 3.85 -4.10 31.20
CA ARG A 14 3.54 -3.25 32.36
C ARG A 14 2.12 -2.68 32.29
N ILE A 15 1.68 -2.20 31.12
CA ILE A 15 0.31 -1.73 30.92
C ILE A 15 -0.69 -2.85 31.16
N GLN A 16 -0.43 -4.05 30.66
CA GLN A 16 -1.25 -5.23 30.89
C GLN A 16 -1.42 -5.51 32.39
N GLN A 17 -0.32 -5.53 33.15
CA GLN A 17 -0.36 -5.80 34.57
C GLN A 17 -1.08 -4.71 35.37
N MET A 18 -0.90 -3.44 35.02
CA MET A 18 -1.48 -2.31 35.76
C MET A 18 -2.97 -2.07 35.47
N LYS A 19 -3.42 -2.36 34.26
CA LYS A 19 -4.75 -1.99 33.75
C LYS A 19 -5.64 -3.17 33.41
N GLY A 20 -5.10 -4.41 33.42
CA GLY A 20 -5.82 -5.60 33.01
C GLY A 20 -6.09 -5.69 31.51
N TYR A 21 -5.36 -4.92 30.69
CA TYR A 21 -5.44 -5.01 29.25
C TYR A 21 -4.73 -6.28 28.76
N LEU A 22 -5.05 -6.73 27.53
CA LEU A 22 -4.34 -7.83 26.92
C LEU A 22 -3.30 -7.28 25.96
N ALA A 23 -2.11 -7.87 25.97
CA ALA A 23 -1.05 -7.56 25.01
C ALA A 23 -0.39 -8.86 24.55
N GLY A 24 0.01 -8.90 23.28
CA GLY A 24 0.68 -10.04 22.66
C GLY A 24 1.71 -9.62 21.63
N TYR A 25 2.72 -10.47 21.45
CA TYR A 25 3.71 -10.35 20.40
C TYR A 25 3.41 -11.36 19.30
N PHE A 26 3.39 -10.90 18.07
CA PHE A 26 2.98 -11.70 16.91
C PHE A 26 4.15 -12.10 16.00
N GLY A 27 5.36 -11.63 16.32
CA GLY A 27 6.56 -11.85 15.51
C GLY A 27 6.97 -10.61 14.71
N GLY A 28 8.22 -10.57 14.25
CA GLY A 28 8.77 -9.43 13.53
C GLY A 28 8.74 -8.15 14.36
N ASP A 29 8.00 -7.17 13.91
CA ASP A 29 7.77 -5.87 14.57
C ASP A 29 6.29 -5.66 14.98
N HIS A 30 5.50 -6.74 15.00
CA HIS A 30 4.07 -6.71 15.26
C HIS A 30 3.72 -7.04 16.71
N PHE A 31 2.95 -6.14 17.33
CA PHE A 31 2.36 -6.29 18.67
C PHE A 31 0.86 -6.06 18.59
N PHE A 32 0.10 -6.79 19.39
CA PHE A 32 -1.33 -6.58 19.52
C PHE A 32 -1.69 -6.20 20.95
N MET A 33 -2.70 -5.35 21.08
CA MET A 33 -3.30 -4.99 22.35
C MET A 33 -4.82 -5.02 22.22
N CYS A 34 -5.49 -5.51 23.27
CA CYS A 34 -6.91 -5.30 23.46
C CYS A 34 -7.07 -4.33 24.64
N ILE A 35 -7.61 -3.16 24.36
CA ILE A 35 -7.74 -2.03 25.27
C ILE A 35 -9.12 -1.38 25.08
N PRO A 36 -9.62 -0.57 26.02
CA PRO A 36 -10.79 0.26 25.80
C PRO A 36 -10.63 1.15 24.57
N ASP A 37 -11.72 1.36 23.83
CA ASP A 37 -11.77 2.28 22.69
C ASP A 37 -11.77 3.73 23.22
N ASP A 38 -10.57 4.24 23.45
CA ASP A 38 -10.29 5.56 24.02
C ASP A 38 -9.13 6.22 23.23
N ASP A 39 -9.48 7.23 22.48
CA ASP A 39 -8.52 7.99 21.67
C ASP A 39 -7.37 8.61 22.49
N GLN A 40 -7.61 9.01 23.73
CA GLN A 40 -6.57 9.58 24.60
C GLN A 40 -5.55 8.51 24.98
N LEU A 41 -6.06 7.32 25.32
CA LEU A 41 -5.22 6.17 25.65
C LEU A 41 -4.42 5.71 24.43
N ILE A 42 -5.06 5.59 23.28
CA ILE A 42 -4.42 5.21 22.02
C ILE A 42 -3.28 6.19 21.65
N ASN A 43 -3.57 7.49 21.71
CA ASN A 43 -2.57 8.53 21.46
C ASN A 43 -1.42 8.52 22.48
N LEU A 44 -1.70 8.22 23.76
CA LEU A 44 -0.68 8.09 24.79
C LEU A 44 0.25 6.90 24.48
N ILE A 45 -0.31 5.75 24.13
CA ILE A 45 0.45 4.56 23.73
C ILE A 45 1.34 4.88 22.52
N TYR A 46 0.78 5.50 21.49
CA TYR A 46 1.53 5.92 20.31
C TYR A 46 2.72 6.83 20.65
N LYS A 47 2.48 7.89 21.43
CA LYS A 47 3.52 8.84 21.85
C LYS A 47 4.62 8.15 22.66
N THR A 48 4.26 7.22 23.54
CA THR A 48 5.21 6.49 24.35
C THR A 48 6.08 5.56 23.52
N ILE A 49 5.47 4.76 22.62
CA ILE A 49 6.23 3.89 21.71
C ILE A 49 7.14 4.72 20.80
N ARG A 50 6.66 5.82 20.25
CA ARG A 50 7.47 6.75 19.45
C ARG A 50 8.67 7.30 20.22
N SER A 51 8.49 7.62 21.51
CA SER A 51 9.58 8.08 22.38
C SER A 51 10.65 7.00 22.57
N TYR A 52 10.26 5.73 22.80
CA TYR A 52 11.21 4.63 22.88
C TYR A 52 11.99 4.44 21.58
N ILE A 53 11.33 4.55 20.43
CA ILE A 53 11.98 4.47 19.13
C ILE A 53 12.99 5.61 18.96
N GLY A 54 12.63 6.85 19.29
CA GLY A 54 13.50 8.02 19.16
C GLY A 54 14.76 7.96 20.04
N ILE A 55 14.66 7.34 21.22
CA ILE A 55 15.81 7.20 22.15
C ILE A 55 16.79 6.11 21.65
N HIS A 56 16.30 5.07 20.99
CA HIS A 56 17.08 3.88 20.66
C HIS A 56 17.44 3.74 19.18
N SER A 57 16.87 4.54 18.30
CA SER A 57 17.23 4.54 16.87
C SER A 57 18.11 5.75 16.54
N GLN A 58 19.27 5.49 15.98
CA GLN A 58 20.10 6.54 15.35
C GLN A 58 19.47 7.04 14.03
N ASN A 59 18.37 6.42 13.58
CA ASN A 59 17.63 6.77 12.38
C ASN A 59 16.32 7.46 12.77
N GLU A 60 16.23 8.77 12.57
CA GLU A 60 15.05 9.60 12.83
C GLU A 60 13.80 9.22 11.98
N GLY A 61 13.91 8.20 11.10
CA GLY A 61 12.86 7.81 10.14
C GLY A 61 11.90 6.71 10.58
N PHE A 62 12.15 6.03 11.69
CA PHE A 62 11.25 4.96 12.16
C PHE A 62 10.10 5.55 12.99
N LEU A 63 8.88 5.42 12.48
CA LEU A 63 7.66 5.84 13.17
C LEU A 63 6.74 4.63 13.31
N PRO A 64 6.17 4.37 14.51
CA PRO A 64 5.22 3.29 14.70
C PRO A 64 3.93 3.59 13.93
N ILE A 65 3.23 2.54 13.56
CA ILE A 65 1.89 2.58 12.98
C ILE A 65 0.95 1.85 13.94
N ILE A 66 -0.24 2.36 14.15
CA ILE A 66 -1.29 1.71 14.92
C ILE A 66 -2.50 1.52 14.00
N GLY A 67 -2.85 0.25 13.75
CA GLY A 67 -4.12 -0.13 13.18
C GLY A 67 -5.09 -0.50 14.28
N ILE A 68 -6.32 -0.06 14.20
CA ILE A 68 -7.36 -0.23 15.23
C ILE A 68 -8.54 -0.93 14.60
N TYR A 69 -9.03 -1.95 15.31
CA TYR A 69 -10.32 -2.57 15.05
C TYR A 69 -11.20 -2.40 16.27
N SER A 70 -12.26 -1.60 16.14
CA SER A 70 -13.28 -1.46 17.20
C SER A 70 -14.11 -2.73 17.21
N ILE A 71 -14.06 -3.48 18.32
CA ILE A 71 -14.70 -4.80 18.45
C ILE A 71 -16.20 -4.59 18.56
N PRO A 72 -17.00 -5.12 17.63
CA PRO A 72 -18.46 -5.02 17.68
C PRO A 72 -19.06 -5.99 18.71
N ASP A 73 -20.34 -5.80 19.02
CA ASP A 73 -21.06 -6.61 20.05
C ASP A 73 -21.18 -8.09 19.70
N ASP A 74 -21.11 -8.47 18.42
CA ASP A 74 -21.16 -9.86 17.95
C ASP A 74 -19.85 -10.63 18.14
N HIS A 75 -18.82 -9.93 18.63
CA HIS A 75 -17.51 -10.49 19.00
C HIS A 75 -16.96 -11.53 17.99
N PRO A 76 -16.44 -11.11 16.83
CA PRO A 76 -15.79 -12.01 15.89
C PRO A 76 -14.61 -12.74 16.57
N ASP A 77 -14.12 -13.81 15.94
CA ASP A 77 -12.99 -14.55 16.49
C ASP A 77 -11.71 -13.68 16.55
N VAL A 78 -10.79 -14.06 17.44
CA VAL A 78 -9.57 -13.29 17.71
C VAL A 78 -8.70 -13.13 16.47
N ALA A 79 -8.66 -14.14 15.59
CA ALA A 79 -7.87 -14.06 14.37
C ALA A 79 -8.41 -12.98 13.43
N THR A 80 -9.73 -12.92 13.26
CA THR A 80 -10.41 -11.86 12.50
C THR A 80 -10.14 -10.48 13.09
N MET A 81 -10.25 -10.31 14.42
CA MET A 81 -9.98 -9.04 15.09
C MET A 81 -8.54 -8.56 14.84
N CYS A 82 -7.56 -9.45 15.01
CA CYS A 82 -6.15 -9.14 14.78
C CYS A 82 -5.88 -8.82 13.31
N ASN A 83 -6.45 -9.57 12.38
CA ASN A 83 -6.30 -9.34 10.95
C ASN A 83 -6.87 -7.97 10.54
N ASN A 84 -8.06 -7.62 11.01
CA ASN A 84 -8.68 -6.34 10.69
C ASN A 84 -7.87 -5.15 11.24
N ALA A 85 -7.35 -5.26 12.47
CA ALA A 85 -6.46 -4.24 13.01
C ALA A 85 -5.16 -4.13 12.19
N GLN A 86 -4.60 -5.24 11.75
CA GLN A 86 -3.40 -5.26 10.90
C GLN A 86 -3.66 -4.64 9.53
N LEU A 87 -4.81 -4.91 8.91
CA LEU A 87 -5.22 -4.30 7.63
C LEU A 87 -5.32 -2.78 7.76
N ALA A 88 -5.93 -2.27 8.84
CA ALA A 88 -6.00 -0.84 9.10
C ALA A 88 -4.62 -0.18 9.25
N GLY A 89 -3.66 -0.87 9.86
CA GLY A 89 -2.28 -0.40 9.95
C GLY A 89 -1.56 -0.43 8.61
N SER A 90 -1.81 -1.46 7.80
CA SER A 90 -1.20 -1.63 6.48
C SER A 90 -1.66 -0.59 5.47
N ASP A 91 -2.94 -0.17 5.55
CA ASP A 91 -3.53 0.87 4.71
C ASP A 91 -2.76 2.21 4.76
N ILE A 92 -2.16 2.51 5.90
CA ILE A 92 -1.40 3.75 6.08
C ILE A 92 0.12 3.57 6.03
N LYS A 93 0.60 2.38 5.66
CA LYS A 93 2.04 2.10 5.51
C LYS A 93 2.62 2.98 4.41
N GLY A 94 3.69 3.71 4.73
CA GLY A 94 4.29 4.69 3.82
C GLY A 94 3.71 6.11 3.91
N ASN A 95 2.57 6.31 4.56
CA ASN A 95 2.02 7.63 4.79
C ASN A 95 2.64 8.27 6.04
N PHE A 96 3.53 9.24 5.87
CA PHE A 96 4.22 9.90 6.99
C PHE A 96 3.33 10.83 7.82
N ASN A 97 2.17 11.23 7.32
CA ASN A 97 1.25 12.16 7.98
C ASN A 97 0.18 11.46 8.81
N LYS A 98 -0.18 10.20 8.48
CA LYS A 98 -1.18 9.41 9.19
C LYS A 98 -0.51 8.20 9.82
N ARG A 99 -0.62 8.03 11.15
CA ARG A 99 0.05 6.96 11.90
C ARG A 99 -0.89 6.08 12.70
N ILE A 100 -2.15 6.46 12.77
CA ILE A 100 -3.23 5.73 13.41
C ILE A 100 -4.35 5.61 12.39
N SER A 101 -4.86 4.42 12.18
CA SER A 101 -5.98 4.13 11.28
C SER A 101 -6.94 3.17 11.92
N TYR A 102 -8.23 3.46 11.78
CA TYR A 102 -9.32 2.57 12.14
C TYR A 102 -9.68 1.68 10.96
N PHE A 103 -9.97 0.42 11.22
CA PHE A 103 -10.49 -0.49 10.23
C PHE A 103 -11.90 -0.06 9.80
N THR A 104 -12.12 -0.07 8.51
CA THR A 104 -13.45 0.18 7.90
C THR A 104 -13.63 -0.78 6.72
N ASP A 105 -14.89 -0.99 6.32
CA ASP A 105 -15.21 -1.86 5.19
C ASP A 105 -14.62 -1.32 3.86
N GLU A 106 -14.36 -0.02 3.77
CA GLU A 106 -13.70 0.59 2.63
C GLU A 106 -12.28 0.03 2.41
N ILE A 107 -11.57 -0.33 3.51
CA ILE A 107 -10.24 -0.94 3.42
C ILE A 107 -10.32 -2.30 2.71
N ILE A 108 -11.31 -3.13 3.06
CA ILE A 108 -11.52 -4.42 2.38
C ILE A 108 -11.86 -4.18 0.91
N ASN A 109 -12.82 -3.32 0.64
CA ASN A 109 -13.24 -3.00 -0.72
C ASN A 109 -12.09 -2.48 -1.59
N GLN A 110 -11.17 -1.70 -0.99
CA GLN A 110 -9.98 -1.22 -1.69
C GLN A 110 -9.01 -2.36 -2.00
N LEU A 111 -8.75 -3.25 -1.04
CA LEU A 111 -7.88 -4.41 -1.23
C LEU A 111 -8.43 -5.36 -2.31
N GLU A 112 -9.74 -5.60 -2.31
CA GLU A 112 -10.39 -6.42 -3.35
C GLU A 112 -10.23 -5.79 -4.74
N LYS A 113 -10.40 -4.47 -4.86
CA LYS A 113 -10.18 -3.74 -6.12
C LYS A 113 -8.73 -3.84 -6.58
N GLU A 114 -7.77 -3.76 -5.65
CA GLU A 114 -6.35 -3.89 -5.95
C GLU A 114 -6.01 -5.30 -6.43
N GLN A 115 -6.51 -6.33 -5.76
CA GLN A 115 -6.32 -7.71 -6.18
C GLN A 115 -6.94 -7.99 -7.56
N GLN A 116 -8.14 -7.46 -7.80
CA GLN A 116 -8.79 -7.57 -9.09
C GLN A 116 -8.00 -6.86 -10.19
N MET A 117 -7.44 -5.68 -9.90
CA MET A 117 -6.62 -4.95 -10.87
C MET A 117 -5.32 -5.72 -11.21
N ILE A 118 -4.65 -6.31 -10.20
CA ILE A 118 -3.47 -7.18 -10.43
C ILE A 118 -3.82 -8.33 -11.38
N HIS A 119 -4.92 -9.01 -11.09
CA HIS A 119 -5.39 -10.11 -11.93
C HIS A 119 -5.66 -9.64 -13.35
N ASP A 120 -6.45 -8.57 -13.51
CA ASP A 120 -6.87 -8.06 -14.81
C ASP A 120 -5.68 -7.59 -15.65
N VAL A 121 -4.70 -6.92 -15.04
CA VAL A 121 -3.47 -6.50 -15.74
C VAL A 121 -2.64 -7.71 -16.16
N THR A 122 -2.50 -8.71 -15.28
CA THR A 122 -1.74 -9.93 -15.61
C THR A 122 -2.35 -10.63 -16.82
N VAL A 123 -3.65 -10.85 -16.78
CA VAL A 123 -4.42 -11.44 -17.90
C VAL A 123 -4.34 -10.55 -19.14
N GLY A 124 -4.46 -9.25 -18.98
CA GLY A 124 -4.38 -8.28 -20.08
C GLY A 124 -3.03 -8.28 -20.81
N LEU A 125 -1.91 -8.46 -20.06
CA LEU A 125 -0.58 -8.61 -20.67
C LEU A 125 -0.48 -9.91 -21.49
N GLU A 126 -0.96 -11.02 -20.94
CA GLU A 126 -0.99 -12.32 -21.63
C GLU A 126 -1.85 -12.29 -22.90
N ASN A 127 -3.02 -11.66 -22.83
CA ASN A 127 -3.99 -11.56 -23.92
C ASN A 127 -3.68 -10.43 -24.92
N LYS A 128 -2.58 -9.69 -24.73
CA LYS A 128 -2.18 -8.56 -25.61
C LYS A 128 -3.22 -7.43 -25.67
N GLU A 129 -3.85 -7.14 -24.54
CA GLU A 129 -4.83 -6.06 -24.41
C GLU A 129 -4.17 -4.67 -24.32
N PHE A 130 -2.87 -4.62 -24.06
CA PHE A 130 -2.11 -3.39 -24.00
C PHE A 130 -1.57 -3.02 -25.39
N THR A 131 -1.63 -1.73 -25.68
CA THR A 131 -1.09 -1.13 -26.90
C THR A 131 -0.49 0.23 -26.56
N PHE A 132 -0.05 0.98 -27.54
CA PHE A 132 0.43 2.34 -27.36
C PHE A 132 -0.17 3.29 -28.40
N TYR A 133 -0.34 4.54 -28.00
CA TYR A 133 -0.65 5.64 -28.91
C TYR A 133 0.57 6.54 -29.05
N LEU A 134 0.74 7.14 -30.21
CA LEU A 134 1.85 8.04 -30.49
C LEU A 134 1.38 9.48 -30.33
N GLN A 135 2.02 10.21 -29.41
CA GLN A 135 1.82 11.64 -29.25
C GLN A 135 2.96 12.39 -29.95
N PRO A 136 2.67 13.21 -30.97
CA PRO A 136 3.71 13.96 -31.67
C PRO A 136 4.27 15.08 -30.80
N LYS A 137 5.61 15.23 -30.84
CA LYS A 137 6.34 16.38 -30.30
C LYS A 137 6.77 17.26 -31.45
N CYS A 138 6.26 18.49 -31.49
CA CYS A 138 6.52 19.42 -32.55
C CYS A 138 7.56 20.47 -32.14
N ASN A 139 8.35 20.90 -33.10
CA ASN A 139 9.19 22.09 -32.96
C ASN A 139 8.26 23.33 -32.80
N SER A 140 8.48 24.12 -31.77
CA SER A 140 7.62 25.26 -31.41
C SER A 140 7.66 26.41 -32.43
N GLU A 141 8.74 26.53 -33.23
CA GLU A 141 8.92 27.59 -34.24
C GLU A 141 8.37 27.19 -35.61
N THR A 142 8.58 25.93 -36.00
CA THR A 142 8.25 25.46 -37.36
C THR A 142 6.99 24.64 -37.45
N GLY A 143 6.48 24.15 -36.30
CA GLY A 143 5.35 23.21 -36.23
C GLY A 143 5.70 21.79 -36.76
N ALA A 144 6.92 21.54 -37.19
CA ALA A 144 7.32 20.24 -37.71
C ALA A 144 7.39 19.18 -36.59
N ILE A 145 6.90 17.97 -36.88
CA ILE A 145 7.03 16.83 -35.95
C ILE A 145 8.50 16.41 -35.92
N VAL A 146 9.10 16.44 -34.72
CA VAL A 146 10.52 16.09 -34.53
C VAL A 146 10.70 14.75 -33.83
N SER A 147 9.68 14.29 -33.07
CA SER A 147 9.65 12.99 -32.39
C SER A 147 8.23 12.61 -32.02
N MET A 148 8.05 11.39 -31.56
CA MET A 148 6.77 10.92 -31.03
C MET A 148 7.01 10.23 -29.68
N GLU A 149 6.10 10.40 -28.74
CA GLU A 149 6.09 9.68 -27.48
C GLU A 149 5.10 8.52 -27.55
N ALA A 150 5.56 7.31 -27.22
CA ALA A 150 4.70 6.15 -27.14
C ALA A 150 4.08 6.09 -25.74
N LEU A 151 2.78 6.24 -25.68
CA LEU A 151 1.99 6.28 -24.44
C LEU A 151 1.14 5.02 -24.35
N SER A 152 1.34 4.21 -23.32
CA SER A 152 0.60 2.98 -23.09
C SER A 152 -0.92 3.21 -23.03
N ARG A 153 -1.65 2.27 -23.58
CA ARG A 153 -3.13 2.22 -23.56
C ARG A 153 -3.57 0.79 -23.22
N TRP A 154 -4.60 0.66 -22.42
CA TRP A 154 -5.20 -0.62 -22.13
C TRP A 154 -6.61 -0.67 -22.73
N ILE A 155 -6.82 -1.63 -23.63
CA ILE A 155 -8.09 -1.89 -24.28
C ILE A 155 -8.59 -3.25 -23.77
N SER A 156 -9.27 -3.25 -22.65
CA SER A 156 -9.77 -4.48 -22.05
C SER A 156 -11.09 -4.89 -22.67
N PRO A 157 -11.30 -6.18 -23.04
CA PRO A 157 -12.58 -6.67 -23.52
C PRO A 157 -13.71 -6.54 -22.49
N VAL A 158 -13.35 -6.53 -21.21
CA VAL A 158 -14.31 -6.47 -20.10
C VAL A 158 -14.57 -5.03 -19.63
N ARG A 159 -13.49 -4.23 -19.50
CA ARG A 159 -13.54 -2.86 -18.97
C ARG A 159 -13.64 -1.78 -20.06
N GLY A 160 -13.41 -2.15 -21.33
CA GLY A 160 -13.26 -1.17 -22.41
C GLY A 160 -11.93 -0.44 -22.34
N PHE A 161 -11.92 0.83 -22.68
CA PHE A 161 -10.73 1.69 -22.57
C PHE A 161 -10.47 2.04 -21.10
N VAL A 162 -9.33 1.59 -20.57
CA VAL A 162 -8.86 1.93 -19.23
C VAL A 162 -7.82 3.03 -19.33
N ALA A 163 -8.05 4.13 -18.63
CA ALA A 163 -7.16 5.29 -18.68
C ALA A 163 -5.80 5.00 -18.02
N PRO A 164 -4.66 5.50 -18.56
CA PRO A 164 -3.35 5.32 -17.94
C PRO A 164 -3.28 5.75 -16.48
N GLY A 165 -4.00 6.81 -16.11
CA GLY A 165 -4.09 7.28 -14.71
C GLY A 165 -4.74 6.30 -13.75
N GLU A 166 -5.45 5.27 -14.22
CA GLU A 166 -6.05 4.23 -13.39
C GLU A 166 -5.09 3.07 -13.13
N PHE A 167 -4.33 2.63 -14.14
CA PHE A 167 -3.52 1.44 -14.00
C PHE A 167 -2.02 1.72 -13.76
N ILE A 168 -1.45 2.81 -14.27
CA ILE A 168 -0.01 3.09 -14.11
C ILE A 168 0.38 3.28 -12.63
N PRO A 169 -0.27 4.17 -11.84
CA PRO A 169 0.09 4.35 -10.44
C PRO A 169 -0.04 3.05 -9.64
N PHE A 170 -1.04 2.23 -9.99
CA PHE A 170 -1.24 0.94 -9.39
C PHE A 170 -0.08 -0.03 -9.69
N LEU A 171 0.38 -0.10 -10.94
CA LEU A 171 1.50 -0.95 -11.36
C LEU A 171 2.83 -0.49 -10.74
N GLU A 172 3.04 0.82 -10.59
CA GLU A 172 4.19 1.39 -9.90
C GLU A 172 4.24 0.95 -8.44
N ASN A 173 3.12 1.09 -7.72
CA ASN A 173 3.01 0.70 -6.30
C ASN A 173 3.20 -0.80 -6.06
N ASN A 174 2.84 -1.64 -7.03
CA ASN A 174 2.94 -3.10 -6.92
C ASN A 174 4.18 -3.69 -7.64
N GLY A 175 5.07 -2.84 -8.17
CA GLY A 175 6.29 -3.27 -8.85
C GLY A 175 6.07 -3.97 -10.20
N MET A 176 4.86 -3.90 -10.76
CA MET A 176 4.48 -4.53 -12.03
C MET A 176 4.76 -3.63 -13.24
N ILE A 177 5.10 -2.37 -13.02
CA ILE A 177 5.32 -1.39 -14.10
C ILE A 177 6.39 -1.86 -15.09
N THR A 178 7.46 -2.52 -14.62
CA THR A 178 8.53 -3.04 -15.48
C THR A 178 8.03 -4.07 -16.51
N SER A 179 7.05 -4.88 -16.14
CA SER A 179 6.44 -5.86 -17.06
C SER A 179 5.68 -5.16 -18.18
N LEU A 180 4.92 -4.12 -17.86
CA LEU A 180 4.24 -3.29 -18.84
C LEU A 180 5.24 -2.55 -19.74
N ASP A 181 6.25 -1.92 -19.16
CA ASP A 181 7.27 -1.18 -19.93
C ASP A 181 7.98 -2.08 -20.93
N THR A 182 8.39 -3.27 -20.49
CA THR A 182 9.03 -4.26 -21.38
C THR A 182 8.10 -4.66 -22.52
N TYR A 183 6.84 -4.90 -22.22
CA TYR A 183 5.83 -5.23 -23.23
C TYR A 183 5.64 -4.10 -24.25
N ILE A 184 5.50 -2.86 -23.79
CA ILE A 184 5.32 -1.69 -24.66
C ILE A 184 6.59 -1.41 -25.51
N TRP A 185 7.79 -1.52 -24.91
CA TRP A 185 9.04 -1.35 -25.64
C TRP A 185 9.18 -2.38 -26.77
N ASP A 186 8.85 -3.64 -26.51
CA ASP A 186 8.87 -4.68 -27.55
C ASP A 186 7.87 -4.35 -28.67
N ALA A 187 6.65 -3.96 -28.34
CA ALA A 187 5.64 -3.56 -29.32
C ALA A 187 6.08 -2.34 -30.17
N VAL A 188 6.70 -1.33 -29.54
CA VAL A 188 7.24 -0.15 -30.24
C VAL A 188 8.39 -0.55 -31.17
N CYS A 189 9.33 -1.39 -30.70
CA CYS A 189 10.45 -1.87 -31.51
C CYS A 189 9.98 -2.66 -32.74
N GLN A 190 8.98 -3.53 -32.57
CA GLN A 190 8.37 -4.27 -33.67
C GLN A 190 7.74 -3.32 -34.70
N THR A 191 7.00 -2.31 -34.23
CA THR A 191 6.37 -1.32 -35.11
C THR A 191 7.42 -0.51 -35.89
N LEU A 192 8.49 -0.05 -35.23
CA LEU A 192 9.59 0.65 -35.89
C LEU A 192 10.30 -0.21 -36.93
N SER A 193 10.46 -1.51 -36.65
CA SER A 193 11.03 -2.45 -37.61
C SER A 193 10.17 -2.59 -38.88
N TYR A 194 8.86 -2.47 -38.73
CA TYR A 194 7.91 -2.57 -39.85
C TYR A 194 7.88 -1.29 -40.71
N TRP A 195 8.25 -0.14 -40.14
CA TRP A 195 8.30 1.14 -40.88
C TRP A 195 9.58 1.39 -41.65
N LYS A 196 10.59 0.52 -41.51
CA LYS A 196 11.81 0.53 -42.29
C LYS A 196 11.63 -0.12 -43.66
#